data_2cb45dc62fba8f6c840f44df3293150f
#
_entry.id   2cb45dc62fba8f6c840f44df3293150f
#
_cell.length_a   1.000
_cell.length_b   1.000
_cell.length_c   1.000
_cell.angle_alpha   90.00
_cell.angle_beta   90.00
_cell.angle_gamma   90.00
#
_symmetry.space_group_name_H-M   'P 1'
#
loop_
_entity.id
_entity.type
_entity.pdbx_description
1 polymer ?
#
loop_
_entity_poly.entity_id
_entity_poly.type
_entity_poly.pdbx_seq_one_letter_code
_entity_poly.pdbx_strand_id
1 'polypeptide(L)'
;MTKKEYLQQYRRAQLEAQIILGEIEAERQRMAGVRAIIYSDMPRSHDTEHDLADAYAKYEHFVANKLRAYNHRLAIMDAVEKTIATAPTRLQYQILQLRYIEGLKWDDVAERIGKTRQWVNTVHGKALQQIRIIEPGETDTV
;
A
#
# COMPACT_ATOMS: atom_id res chain seq x y z
N MET A 1 13.89 4.24 -14.01
CA MET A 1 13.57 3.15 -13.06
C MET A 1 13.67 1.82 -13.77
N THR A 2 14.44 0.88 -13.20
CA THR A 2 14.53 -0.48 -13.73
C THR A 2 13.27 -1.29 -13.37
N LYS A 3 13.06 -2.41 -14.07
CA LYS A 3 11.93 -3.30 -13.74
C LYS A 3 12.03 -3.82 -12.31
N LYS A 4 13.24 -4.12 -11.84
CA LYS A 4 13.48 -4.54 -10.46
C LYS A 4 13.06 -3.46 -9.45
N GLU A 5 13.46 -2.22 -9.68
CA GLU A 5 13.08 -1.08 -8.84
C GLU A 5 11.56 -0.87 -8.85
N TYR A 6 10.94 -1.07 -10.00
CA TYR A 6 9.47 -0.97 -10.12
C TYR A 6 8.77 -2.00 -9.23
N LEU A 7 9.22 -3.24 -9.26
CA LEU A 7 8.66 -4.30 -8.42
C LEU A 7 8.92 -4.06 -6.92
N GLN A 8 10.06 -3.45 -6.59
CA GLN A 8 10.41 -3.16 -5.20
C GLN A 8 9.49 -2.11 -4.56
N GLN A 9 8.73 -1.36 -5.33
CA GLN A 9 7.79 -0.37 -4.82
C GLN A 9 6.66 -0.99 -4.00
N TYR A 10 6.30 -2.25 -4.26
CA TYR A 10 5.15 -2.89 -3.59
C TYR A 10 5.27 -2.87 -2.07
N ARG A 11 6.38 -3.36 -1.54
CA ARG A 11 6.58 -3.45 -0.09
C ARG A 11 6.61 -2.08 0.57
N ARG A 12 7.24 -1.12 -0.09
CA ARG A 12 7.27 0.26 0.39
C ARG A 12 5.86 0.87 0.40
N ALA A 13 5.11 0.72 -0.69
CA ALA A 13 3.76 1.22 -0.78
C ALA A 13 2.84 0.58 0.26
N GLN A 14 2.99 -0.72 0.49
CA GLN A 14 2.24 -1.44 1.52
C GLN A 14 2.51 -0.88 2.92
N LEU A 15 3.79 -0.67 3.26
CA LEU A 15 4.16 -0.10 4.55
C LEU A 15 3.61 1.31 4.71
N GLU A 16 3.76 2.16 3.69
CA GLU A 16 3.24 3.53 3.70
C GLU A 16 1.72 3.55 3.83
N ALA A 17 1.01 2.64 3.14
CA ALA A 17 -0.44 2.50 3.27
C ALA A 17 -0.86 2.17 4.70
N GLN A 18 -0.16 1.25 5.35
CA GLN A 18 -0.43 0.89 6.74
C GLN A 18 -0.19 2.05 7.69
N ILE A 19 0.86 2.83 7.46
CA ILE A 19 1.17 4.03 8.26
C ILE A 19 0.03 5.04 8.11
N ILE A 20 -0.45 5.28 6.89
CA ILE A 20 -1.55 6.21 6.61
C ILE A 20 -2.83 5.78 7.34
N LEU A 21 -3.17 4.49 7.31
CA LEU A 21 -4.33 3.97 8.04
C LEU A 21 -4.20 4.21 9.56
N GLY A 22 -2.99 4.03 10.09
CA GLY A 22 -2.71 4.32 11.50
C GLY A 22 -2.89 5.79 11.84
N GLU A 23 -2.48 6.69 10.97
CA GLU A 23 -2.67 8.14 11.15
C GLU A 23 -4.16 8.52 11.12
N ILE A 24 -4.93 7.93 10.21
CA ILE A 24 -6.40 8.16 10.15
C ILE A 24 -7.06 7.67 11.43
N GLU A 25 -6.71 6.48 11.90
CA GLU A 25 -7.29 5.92 13.13
C GLU A 25 -6.93 6.74 14.36
N ALA A 26 -5.68 7.22 14.47
CA ALA A 26 -5.26 8.09 15.56
C ALA A 26 -6.05 9.40 15.55
N GLU A 27 -6.28 9.99 14.39
CA GLU A 27 -7.06 11.22 14.26
C GLU A 27 -8.54 10.98 14.59
N ARG A 28 -9.09 9.83 14.18
CA ARG A 28 -10.47 9.44 14.54
C ARG A 28 -10.63 9.36 16.05
N GLN A 29 -9.69 8.74 16.74
CA GLN A 29 -9.72 8.63 18.21
C GLN A 29 -9.58 10.00 18.87
N ARG A 30 -8.70 10.85 18.35
CA ARG A 30 -8.54 12.22 18.85
C ARG A 30 -9.85 13.00 18.72
N MET A 31 -10.51 12.89 17.58
CA MET A 31 -11.80 13.56 17.35
C MET A 31 -12.90 13.02 18.26
N ALA A 32 -12.92 11.71 18.52
CA ALA A 32 -13.85 11.10 19.48
C ALA A 32 -13.65 11.66 20.89
N GLY A 33 -12.40 11.87 21.31
CA GLY A 33 -12.07 12.51 22.58
C GLY A 33 -12.55 13.95 22.67
N VAL A 34 -12.39 14.72 21.60
CA VAL A 34 -12.91 16.11 21.50
C VAL A 34 -14.43 16.12 21.64
N ARG A 35 -15.15 15.20 20.95
CA ARG A 35 -16.61 15.06 21.08
C ARG A 35 -17.03 14.76 22.52
N ALA A 36 -16.34 13.83 23.16
CA ALA A 36 -16.65 13.44 24.54
C ALA A 36 -16.54 14.63 25.51
N ILE A 37 -15.51 15.48 25.32
CA ILE A 37 -15.33 16.68 26.12
C ILE A 37 -16.44 17.70 25.86
N ILE A 38 -16.82 17.93 24.60
CA ILE A 38 -17.85 18.90 24.22
C ILE A 38 -19.24 18.45 24.67
N TYR A 39 -19.54 17.15 24.64
CA TYR A 39 -20.82 16.59 25.08
C TYR A 39 -20.86 16.21 26.57
N SER A 40 -19.83 16.54 27.36
CA SER A 40 -19.85 16.40 28.80
C SER A 40 -20.87 17.39 29.42
N ASP A 41 -21.30 17.16 30.69
CA ASP A 41 -22.30 17.95 31.39
C ASP A 41 -21.90 19.40 31.68
N MET A 42 -20.96 19.97 30.97
CA MET A 42 -20.57 21.36 31.10
C MET A 42 -21.54 22.29 30.38
N PRO A 43 -21.81 23.50 30.94
CA PRO A 43 -22.65 24.51 30.29
C PRO A 43 -22.07 24.86 28.91
N ARG A 44 -22.91 24.75 27.88
CA ARG A 44 -22.51 25.06 26.50
C ARG A 44 -22.62 26.54 26.22
N SER A 45 -21.56 27.15 25.72
CA SER A 45 -21.61 28.48 25.13
C SER A 45 -21.90 28.37 23.62
N HIS A 46 -22.37 29.46 23.02
CA HIS A 46 -22.60 29.54 21.57
C HIS A 46 -21.29 29.26 20.76
N ASP A 47 -20.14 29.58 21.34
CA ASP A 47 -18.82 29.37 20.74
C ASP A 47 -18.43 27.88 20.64
N THR A 48 -18.96 27.02 21.53
CA THR A 48 -18.67 25.59 21.56
C THR A 48 -19.17 24.87 20.30
N GLU A 49 -20.37 25.24 19.82
CA GLU A 49 -20.96 24.63 18.60
C GLU A 49 -20.12 25.03 17.34
N HIS A 50 -19.70 26.27 17.29
CA HIS A 50 -18.84 26.76 16.21
C HIS A 50 -17.48 26.06 16.22
N ASP A 51 -16.89 25.92 17.40
CA ASP A 51 -15.61 25.22 17.57
C ASP A 51 -15.71 23.74 17.17
N LEU A 52 -16.84 23.09 17.47
CA LEU A 52 -17.08 21.71 17.06
C LEU A 52 -17.19 21.58 15.55
N ALA A 53 -17.95 22.47 14.90
CA ALA A 53 -18.11 22.48 13.45
C ALA A 53 -16.76 22.70 12.76
N ASP A 54 -15.94 23.61 13.29
CA ASP A 54 -14.59 23.89 12.76
C ASP A 54 -13.68 22.67 12.94
N ALA A 55 -13.72 22.01 14.11
CA ALA A 55 -12.95 20.81 14.38
C ALA A 55 -13.35 19.67 13.43
N TYR A 56 -14.64 19.50 13.14
CA TYR A 56 -15.13 18.50 12.19
C TYR A 56 -14.66 18.79 10.77
N ALA A 57 -14.71 20.06 10.35
CA ALA A 57 -14.25 20.44 9.02
C ALA A 57 -12.75 20.14 8.84
N LYS A 58 -11.94 20.41 9.84
CA LYS A 58 -10.51 20.08 9.83
C LYS A 58 -10.28 18.57 9.79
N TYR A 59 -11.04 17.82 10.57
CA TYR A 59 -10.99 16.36 10.60
C TYR A 59 -11.32 15.76 9.21
N GLU A 60 -12.42 16.18 8.62
CA GLU A 60 -12.84 15.72 7.29
C GLU A 60 -11.78 16.02 6.22
N HIS A 61 -11.20 17.22 6.27
CA HIS A 61 -10.14 17.61 5.34
C HIS A 61 -8.89 16.75 5.51
N PHE A 62 -8.48 16.51 6.76
CA PHE A 62 -7.35 15.63 7.07
C PHE A 62 -7.59 14.22 6.53
N VAL A 63 -8.74 13.63 6.84
CA VAL A 63 -9.09 12.27 6.39
C VAL A 63 -9.14 12.19 4.88
N ALA A 64 -9.75 13.17 4.21
CA ALA A 64 -9.83 13.20 2.75
C ALA A 64 -8.44 13.22 2.09
N ASN A 65 -7.52 14.02 2.63
CA ASN A 65 -6.14 14.07 2.14
C ASN A 65 -5.41 12.74 2.35
N LYS A 66 -5.57 12.14 3.53
CA LYS A 66 -4.95 10.85 3.87
C LYS A 66 -5.51 9.72 3.01
N LEU A 67 -6.82 9.72 2.74
CA LEU A 67 -7.43 8.70 1.87
C LEU A 67 -6.93 8.81 0.43
N ARG A 68 -6.71 10.02 -0.09
CA ARG A 68 -6.11 10.19 -1.41
C ARG A 68 -4.71 9.59 -1.47
N ALA A 69 -3.89 9.86 -0.45
CA ALA A 69 -2.55 9.30 -0.35
C ALA A 69 -2.59 7.76 -0.23
N TYR A 70 -3.51 7.24 0.56
CA TYR A 70 -3.74 5.80 0.73
C TYR A 70 -4.11 5.15 -0.60
N ASN A 71 -5.08 5.71 -1.32
CA ASN A 71 -5.52 5.18 -2.61
C ASN A 71 -4.39 5.21 -3.65
N HIS A 72 -3.52 6.22 -3.59
CA HIS A 72 -2.34 6.28 -4.46
C HIS A 72 -1.39 5.11 -4.18
N ARG A 73 -1.16 4.77 -2.91
CA ARG A 73 -0.35 3.61 -2.54
C ARG A 73 -0.97 2.29 -2.99
N LEU A 74 -2.30 2.15 -2.85
CA LEU A 74 -3.01 0.97 -3.34
C LEU A 74 -2.90 0.83 -4.86
N ALA A 75 -2.96 1.93 -5.60
CA ALA A 75 -2.81 1.91 -7.05
C ALA A 75 -1.40 1.42 -7.47
N ILE A 76 -0.36 1.82 -6.75
CA ILE A 76 1.00 1.34 -6.97
C ILE A 76 1.08 -0.18 -6.73
N MET A 77 0.51 -0.64 -5.62
CA MET A 77 0.49 -2.08 -5.28
C MET A 77 -0.23 -2.89 -6.36
N ASP A 78 -1.39 -2.43 -6.79
CA ASP A 78 -2.18 -3.08 -7.85
C ASP A 78 -1.39 -3.14 -9.16
N ALA A 79 -0.73 -2.06 -9.53
CA ALA A 79 0.08 -2.00 -10.75
C ALA A 79 1.26 -2.99 -10.71
N VAL A 80 1.90 -3.14 -9.57
CA VAL A 80 2.98 -4.14 -9.39
C VAL A 80 2.43 -5.56 -9.51
N GLU A 81 1.29 -5.85 -8.89
CA GLU A 81 0.65 -7.17 -8.98
C GLU A 81 0.29 -7.49 -10.44
N LYS A 82 -0.27 -6.54 -11.17
CA LYS A 82 -0.59 -6.71 -12.59
C LYS A 82 0.67 -6.92 -13.44
N THR A 83 1.75 -6.21 -13.13
CA THR A 83 3.04 -6.38 -13.79
C THR A 83 3.58 -7.79 -13.58
N ILE A 84 3.54 -8.31 -12.37
CA ILE A 84 3.94 -9.69 -12.05
C ILE A 84 3.08 -10.70 -12.81
N ALA A 85 1.78 -10.42 -12.94
CA ALA A 85 0.86 -11.29 -13.67
C ALA A 85 1.19 -11.40 -15.17
N THR A 86 2.00 -10.51 -15.73
CA THR A 86 2.46 -10.61 -17.12
C THR A 86 3.55 -11.64 -17.32
N ALA A 87 4.09 -12.25 -16.26
CA ALA A 87 5.13 -13.26 -16.37
C ALA A 87 4.63 -14.43 -17.23
N PRO A 88 5.43 -14.88 -18.22
CA PRO A 88 4.97 -15.86 -19.20
C PRO A 88 4.83 -17.29 -18.64
N THR A 89 5.51 -17.61 -17.54
CA THR A 89 5.42 -18.95 -16.93
C THR A 89 4.95 -18.84 -15.49
N ARG A 90 4.28 -19.90 -15.03
CA ARG A 90 3.83 -19.99 -13.63
C ARG A 90 4.99 -19.91 -12.65
N LEU A 91 6.11 -20.52 -12.98
CA LEU A 91 7.29 -20.53 -12.12
C LEU A 91 7.87 -19.13 -11.94
N GLN A 92 7.99 -18.39 -13.03
CA GLN A 92 8.41 -16.99 -12.97
C GLN A 92 7.46 -16.15 -12.13
N TYR A 93 6.16 -16.33 -12.32
CA TYR A 93 5.15 -15.67 -11.51
C TYR A 93 5.33 -15.98 -10.03
N GLN A 94 5.51 -17.26 -9.67
CA GLN A 94 5.69 -17.67 -8.28
C GLN A 94 6.94 -17.05 -7.65
N ILE A 95 8.05 -17.03 -8.36
CA ILE A 95 9.30 -16.43 -7.87
C ILE A 95 9.11 -14.93 -7.62
N LEU A 96 8.50 -14.22 -8.55
CA LEU A 96 8.24 -12.78 -8.39
C LEU A 96 7.28 -12.51 -7.24
N GLN A 97 6.24 -13.33 -7.11
CA GLN A 97 5.27 -13.24 -6.02
C GLN A 97 5.93 -13.41 -4.66
N LEU A 98 6.73 -14.46 -4.48
CA LEU A 98 7.42 -14.74 -3.24
C LEU A 98 8.42 -13.65 -2.86
N ARG A 99 9.16 -13.15 -3.84
CA ARG A 99 10.19 -12.14 -3.59
C ARG A 99 9.62 -10.75 -3.37
N TYR A 100 8.73 -10.29 -4.23
CA TYR A 100 8.32 -8.88 -4.26
C TYR A 100 7.02 -8.60 -3.51
N ILE A 101 6.10 -9.55 -3.47
CA ILE A 101 4.83 -9.41 -2.75
C ILE A 101 4.98 -9.88 -1.30
N GLU A 102 5.47 -11.11 -1.10
CA GLU A 102 5.65 -11.67 0.24
C GLU A 102 6.94 -11.18 0.92
N GLY A 103 7.90 -10.66 0.15
CA GLY A 103 9.12 -10.08 0.69
C GLY A 103 10.12 -11.08 1.23
N LEU A 104 10.13 -12.32 0.73
CA LEU A 104 11.04 -13.35 1.18
C LEU A 104 12.47 -13.10 0.72
N LYS A 105 13.44 -13.52 1.53
CA LYS A 105 14.85 -13.55 1.14
C LYS A 105 15.05 -14.61 0.06
N TRP A 106 16.09 -14.42 -0.75
CA TRP A 106 16.35 -15.34 -1.87
C TRP A 106 16.55 -16.80 -1.42
N ASP A 107 17.17 -17.01 -0.27
CA ASP A 107 17.34 -18.37 0.29
C ASP A 107 15.98 -19.00 0.60
N ASP A 108 15.06 -18.24 1.14
CA ASP A 108 13.70 -18.71 1.47
C ASP A 108 12.88 -18.95 0.21
N VAL A 109 13.05 -18.13 -0.82
CA VAL A 109 12.43 -18.36 -2.13
C VAL A 109 12.91 -19.68 -2.73
N ALA A 110 14.22 -19.91 -2.71
CA ALA A 110 14.83 -21.13 -3.23
C ALA A 110 14.32 -22.37 -2.48
N GLU A 111 14.23 -22.29 -1.16
CA GLU A 111 13.69 -23.38 -0.32
C GLU A 111 12.22 -23.66 -0.66
N ARG A 112 11.41 -22.61 -0.78
CA ARG A 112 9.98 -22.74 -1.09
C ARG A 112 9.73 -23.36 -2.47
N ILE A 113 10.56 -23.01 -3.45
CA ILE A 113 10.48 -23.53 -4.83
C ILE A 113 11.09 -24.94 -4.93
N GLY A 114 12.01 -25.29 -4.03
CA GLY A 114 12.68 -26.58 -4.05
C GLY A 114 13.85 -26.64 -5.04
N LYS A 115 14.48 -25.50 -5.32
CA LYS A 115 15.61 -25.36 -6.22
C LYS A 115 16.76 -24.61 -5.58
N THR A 116 17.93 -24.60 -6.22
CA THR A 116 19.07 -23.86 -5.71
C THR A 116 18.87 -22.37 -5.87
N ARG A 117 19.53 -21.57 -5.03
CA ARG A 117 19.50 -20.11 -5.13
C ARG A 117 19.99 -19.63 -6.49
N GLN A 118 21.04 -20.25 -7.02
CA GLN A 118 21.59 -19.90 -8.33
C GLN A 118 20.57 -20.13 -9.45
N TRP A 119 19.85 -21.24 -9.40
CA TRP A 119 18.80 -21.56 -10.37
C TRP A 119 17.67 -20.54 -10.30
N VAL A 120 17.22 -20.20 -9.08
CA VAL A 120 16.18 -19.19 -8.86
C VAL A 120 16.61 -17.83 -9.39
N ASN A 121 17.86 -17.42 -9.15
CA ASN A 121 18.39 -16.16 -9.68
C ASN A 121 18.40 -16.12 -11.21
N THR A 122 18.72 -17.24 -11.85
CA THR A 122 18.69 -17.34 -13.31
C THR A 122 17.27 -17.16 -13.86
N VAL A 123 16.30 -17.83 -13.26
CA VAL A 123 14.89 -17.72 -13.66
C VAL A 123 14.36 -16.31 -13.38
N HIS A 124 14.73 -15.72 -12.25
CA HIS A 124 14.38 -14.34 -11.90
C HIS A 124 14.88 -13.33 -12.94
N GLY A 125 16.14 -13.50 -13.38
CA GLY A 125 16.69 -12.64 -14.44
C GLY A 125 15.92 -12.72 -15.73
N LYS A 126 15.51 -13.93 -16.14
CA LYS A 126 14.66 -14.12 -17.32
C LYS A 126 13.28 -13.50 -17.12
N ALA A 127 12.69 -13.67 -15.94
CA ALA A 127 11.40 -13.08 -15.63
C ALA A 127 11.43 -11.56 -15.77
N LEU A 128 12.46 -10.91 -15.24
CA LEU A 128 12.62 -9.45 -15.36
C LEU A 128 12.71 -8.99 -16.81
N GLN A 129 13.32 -9.79 -17.69
CA GLN A 129 13.41 -9.45 -19.11
C GLN A 129 12.05 -9.60 -19.82
N GLN A 130 11.21 -10.51 -19.37
CA GLN A 130 9.99 -10.92 -20.08
C GLN A 130 8.72 -10.27 -19.56
N ILE A 131 8.69 -9.76 -18.32
CA ILE A 131 7.51 -9.07 -17.80
C ILE A 131 7.32 -7.72 -18.48
N ARG A 132 6.07 -7.28 -18.56
CA ARG A 132 5.69 -5.96 -19.05
C ARG A 132 5.25 -5.09 -17.88
N ILE A 133 5.85 -3.92 -17.75
CA ILE A 133 5.43 -2.95 -16.72
C ILE A 133 4.04 -2.43 -17.06
N ILE A 134 3.14 -2.52 -16.07
CA ILE A 134 1.80 -1.94 -16.12
C ILE A 134 1.81 -0.77 -15.14
N GLU A 135 1.53 0.43 -15.65
CA GLU A 135 1.51 1.63 -14.83
C GLU A 135 0.21 1.73 -14.01
N PRO A 136 0.23 2.46 -12.86
CA PRO A 136 -0.98 2.68 -12.08
C PRO A 136 -2.09 3.30 -12.96
N GLY A 137 -3.28 2.70 -12.91
CA GLY A 137 -4.42 3.15 -13.71
C GLY A 137 -4.46 2.61 -15.13
N GLU A 138 -3.42 1.92 -15.58
CA GLU A 138 -3.43 1.23 -16.88
C GLU A 138 -4.28 -0.04 -16.76
N THR A 139 -5.22 -0.21 -17.69
CA THR A 139 -5.97 -1.46 -17.79
C THR A 139 -5.20 -2.42 -18.69
N ASP A 140 -5.16 -3.68 -18.27
CA ASP A 140 -4.56 -4.74 -19.08
C ASP A 140 -5.49 -5.00 -20.27
N THR A 141 -5.30 -4.23 -21.34
CA THR A 141 -6.00 -4.48 -22.60
C THR A 141 -5.33 -5.65 -23.30
N VAL A 142 -6.03 -6.73 -23.30
CA VAL A 142 -5.68 -7.92 -24.09
C VAL A 142 -5.75 -7.58 -25.57
#